data_addea79a783c3b4244c7c138e0a21f5a
#
_entry.id   addea79a783c3b4244c7c138e0a21f5a
#
_cell.length_a   1.000
_cell.length_b   1.000
_cell.length_c   1.000
_cell.angle_alpha   90.00
_cell.angle_beta   90.00
_cell.angle_gamma   90.00
#
_symmetry.space_group_name_H-M   'P 1'
#
loop_
_entity.id
_entity.type
_entity.pdbx_description
1 polymer ?
#
loop_
_entity_poly.entity_id
_entity_poly.type
_entity_poly.pdbx_seq_one_letter_code
_entity_poly.pdbx_strand_id
1 'polypeptide(L)'
;MKYFIKKFFNSLGFEIKRLNPQPQIGSDKRPVGQMDLLLEDLKFRGLKCQLIMDVGANRTYWSRMTKRIFPTANFCLIEPQIEMQNDLEIFCKEFPNSIFFLAGAGEKEDTLTLTIWDDLAGSSLLPLPNNKLENEGKQRKINILKIDNLISSGKIKMPNLIKIDVQGFELEVLKGATKTFGDTEVFILETSLFSFDDIPGVPSIADVINFMLERNYVIYDFPGFLRRPLDGALAQCDICFVKQNGFLRRSHKWK
;
A
#
# COMPACT_ATOMS: atom_id res chain seq x y z
N MET A 1 -7.34 0.82 -46.42
CA MET A 1 -8.11 1.88 -45.76
C MET A 1 -7.53 2.24 -44.38
N LYS A 2 -7.39 1.33 -43.40
CA LYS A 2 -6.86 1.64 -42.02
C LYS A 2 -5.46 2.26 -42.02
N TYR A 3 -4.55 1.87 -42.88
CA TYR A 3 -3.19 2.40 -42.99
C TYR A 3 -3.18 3.87 -43.42
N PHE A 4 -4.01 4.25 -44.41
CA PHE A 4 -4.11 5.64 -44.88
C PHE A 4 -4.70 6.57 -43.81
N ILE A 5 -5.69 6.11 -43.08
CA ILE A 5 -6.29 6.87 -41.95
C ILE A 5 -5.24 7.14 -40.89
N LYS A 6 -4.47 6.13 -40.49
CA LYS A 6 -3.40 6.28 -39.48
C LYS A 6 -2.32 7.27 -39.96
N LYS A 7 -1.92 7.19 -41.23
CA LYS A 7 -0.90 8.09 -41.81
C LYS A 7 -1.41 9.54 -41.89
N PHE A 8 -2.69 9.76 -42.24
CA PHE A 8 -3.32 11.06 -42.25
C PHE A 8 -3.35 11.72 -40.88
N PHE A 9 -3.80 11.00 -39.84
CA PHE A 9 -3.82 11.54 -38.50
C PHE A 9 -2.43 11.76 -37.90
N ASN A 10 -1.45 10.90 -38.21
CA ASN A 10 -0.06 11.14 -37.84
C ASN A 10 0.53 12.38 -38.48
N SER A 11 0.17 12.72 -39.73
CA SER A 11 0.63 13.96 -40.40
C SER A 11 0.03 15.22 -39.77
N LEU A 12 -1.07 15.11 -39.05
CA LEU A 12 -1.71 16.17 -38.28
C LEU A 12 -1.25 16.21 -36.80
N GLY A 13 -0.25 15.40 -36.41
CA GLY A 13 0.25 15.33 -35.03
C GLY A 13 -0.61 14.50 -34.09
N PHE A 14 -1.60 13.75 -34.61
CA PHE A 14 -2.44 12.85 -33.81
C PHE A 14 -2.00 11.41 -33.97
N GLU A 15 -1.77 10.71 -32.88
CA GLU A 15 -1.57 9.25 -32.87
C GLU A 15 -2.91 8.54 -32.69
N ILE A 16 -3.39 7.85 -33.74
CA ILE A 16 -4.54 6.95 -33.58
C ILE A 16 -4.06 5.66 -32.90
N LYS A 17 -4.36 5.53 -31.63
CA LYS A 17 -4.30 4.25 -30.91
C LYS A 17 -5.66 3.59 -30.96
N ARG A 18 -5.68 2.30 -31.27
CA ARG A 18 -6.87 1.49 -31.04
C ARG A 18 -7.16 1.58 -29.53
N LEU A 19 -8.35 2.04 -29.14
CA LEU A 19 -8.79 1.90 -27.77
C LEU A 19 -8.66 0.41 -27.44
N ASN A 20 -7.75 0.08 -26.55
CA ASN A 20 -7.61 -1.30 -26.10
C ASN A 20 -8.97 -1.75 -25.57
N PRO A 21 -9.35 -2.99 -25.88
CA PRO A 21 -10.47 -3.59 -25.15
C PRO A 21 -10.19 -3.43 -23.65
N GLN A 22 -11.25 -3.21 -22.88
CA GLN A 22 -11.22 -3.14 -21.41
C GLN A 22 -10.16 -4.10 -20.87
N PRO A 23 -9.32 -3.69 -19.90
CA PRO A 23 -8.30 -4.54 -19.34
C PRO A 23 -8.94 -5.87 -18.98
N GLN A 24 -8.43 -6.97 -19.56
CA GLN A 24 -9.03 -8.28 -19.32
C GLN A 24 -8.59 -8.75 -17.94
N ILE A 25 -9.43 -8.51 -16.95
CA ILE A 25 -9.26 -9.05 -15.61
C ILE A 25 -9.15 -10.59 -15.72
N GLY A 26 -8.22 -11.19 -14.97
CA GLY A 26 -7.95 -12.63 -15.03
C GLY A 26 -7.10 -13.09 -16.21
N SER A 27 -6.56 -12.18 -17.03
CA SER A 27 -5.77 -12.54 -18.21
C SER A 27 -4.33 -12.04 -18.14
N ASP A 28 -3.48 -12.58 -19.02
CA ASP A 28 -2.10 -12.17 -19.29
C ASP A 28 -1.98 -10.75 -19.91
N LYS A 29 -3.11 -10.13 -20.24
CA LYS A 29 -3.19 -8.78 -20.82
C LYS A 29 -3.50 -7.69 -19.78
N ARG A 30 -3.65 -8.07 -18.51
CA ARG A 30 -3.82 -7.08 -17.45
C ARG A 30 -2.54 -6.23 -17.35
N PRO A 31 -2.64 -4.89 -17.41
CA PRO A 31 -1.48 -4.02 -17.24
C PRO A 31 -0.83 -4.18 -15.87
N VAL A 32 0.50 -4.09 -15.84
CA VAL A 32 1.30 -3.96 -14.60
C VAL A 32 1.28 -2.49 -14.16
N GLY A 33 1.44 -2.24 -12.87
CA GLY A 33 1.50 -0.87 -12.32
C GLY A 33 0.14 -0.18 -12.18
N GLN A 34 -0.95 -0.95 -12.09
CA GLN A 34 -2.30 -0.41 -11.88
C GLN A 34 -2.97 -1.10 -10.69
N MET A 35 -3.03 -0.38 -9.58
CA MET A 35 -3.51 -0.88 -8.29
C MET A 35 -4.98 -1.33 -8.33
N ASP A 36 -5.84 -0.54 -8.95
CA ASP A 36 -7.26 -0.84 -9.10
C ASP A 36 -7.49 -2.13 -9.88
N LEU A 37 -6.79 -2.30 -11.00
CA LEU A 37 -6.89 -3.52 -11.82
C LEU A 37 -6.32 -4.76 -11.13
N LEU A 38 -5.27 -4.60 -10.29
CA LEU A 38 -4.80 -5.70 -9.46
C LEU A 38 -5.89 -6.13 -8.47
N LEU A 39 -6.49 -5.19 -7.75
CA LEU A 39 -7.52 -5.49 -6.75
C LEU A 39 -8.76 -6.14 -7.38
N GLU A 40 -9.19 -5.67 -8.56
CA GLU A 40 -10.26 -6.29 -9.33
C GLU A 40 -9.91 -7.72 -9.76
N ASP A 41 -8.66 -7.96 -10.19
CA ASP A 41 -8.16 -9.30 -10.56
C ASP A 41 -8.12 -10.25 -9.35
N LEU A 42 -7.63 -9.78 -8.21
CA LEU A 42 -7.64 -10.56 -6.97
C LEU A 42 -9.07 -10.97 -6.56
N LYS A 43 -10.02 -10.03 -6.64
CA LYS A 43 -11.45 -10.31 -6.40
C LYS A 43 -12.00 -11.33 -7.41
N PHE A 44 -11.73 -11.14 -8.69
CA PHE A 44 -12.15 -12.07 -9.75
C PHE A 44 -11.60 -13.48 -9.50
N ARG A 45 -10.36 -13.62 -9.04
CA ARG A 45 -9.73 -14.90 -8.68
C ARG A 45 -10.23 -15.50 -7.38
N GLY A 46 -11.10 -14.81 -6.66
CA GLY A 46 -11.79 -15.34 -5.48
C GLY A 46 -11.33 -14.76 -4.14
N LEU A 47 -10.52 -13.69 -4.12
CA LEU A 47 -10.23 -13.00 -2.87
C LEU A 47 -11.53 -12.44 -2.28
N LYS A 48 -11.82 -12.85 -1.05
CA LYS A 48 -12.96 -12.37 -0.26
C LYS A 48 -12.43 -11.61 0.94
N CYS A 49 -12.83 -10.36 1.08
CA CYS A 49 -12.41 -9.53 2.20
C CYS A 49 -13.59 -9.26 3.13
N GLN A 50 -13.46 -9.66 4.40
CA GLN A 50 -14.32 -9.23 5.49
C GLN A 50 -13.74 -7.98 6.16
N LEU A 51 -12.42 -7.96 6.34
CA LEU A 51 -11.66 -6.83 6.86
C LEU A 51 -10.46 -6.55 5.96
N ILE A 52 -10.31 -5.28 5.59
CA ILE A 52 -9.15 -4.72 4.90
C ILE A 52 -8.48 -3.74 5.86
N MET A 53 -7.16 -3.84 6.00
CA MET A 53 -6.36 -2.91 6.80
C MET A 53 -5.54 -2.02 5.87
N ASP A 54 -5.59 -0.71 6.15
CA ASP A 54 -4.82 0.32 5.45
C ASP A 54 -3.95 1.05 6.47
N VAL A 55 -2.65 0.77 6.44
CA VAL A 55 -1.65 1.35 7.35
C VAL A 55 -0.89 2.42 6.58
N GLY A 56 -0.98 3.67 7.05
CA GLY A 56 -0.67 4.87 6.30
C GLY A 56 -1.86 5.27 5.41
N ALA A 57 -3.06 5.35 6.03
CA ALA A 57 -4.31 5.54 5.28
C ALA A 57 -4.44 6.94 4.67
N ASN A 58 -3.64 7.90 5.14
CA ASN A 58 -3.60 9.28 4.67
C ASN A 58 -5.04 9.83 4.45
N ARG A 59 -5.35 10.45 3.31
CA ARG A 59 -6.69 10.99 2.96
C ARG A 59 -7.69 9.91 2.51
N THR A 60 -7.43 8.64 2.81
CA THR A 60 -8.32 7.50 2.50
C THR A 60 -8.53 7.20 1.01
N TYR A 61 -7.73 7.78 0.10
CA TYR A 61 -7.93 7.58 -1.34
C TYR A 61 -7.84 6.11 -1.77
N TRP A 62 -6.82 5.39 -1.28
CA TRP A 62 -6.67 3.98 -1.54
C TRP A 62 -7.83 3.17 -0.93
N SER A 63 -8.19 3.46 0.32
CA SER A 63 -9.30 2.81 1.00
C SER A 63 -10.63 3.01 0.27
N ARG A 64 -10.90 4.23 -0.25
CA ARG A 64 -12.10 4.53 -1.03
C ARG A 64 -12.14 3.79 -2.37
N MET A 65 -11.01 3.73 -3.06
CA MET A 65 -10.87 2.94 -4.30
C MET A 65 -11.12 1.46 -4.00
N THR A 66 -10.49 0.91 -2.97
CA THR A 66 -10.61 -0.48 -2.56
C THR A 66 -12.02 -0.83 -2.10
N LYS A 67 -12.72 0.09 -1.41
CA LYS A 67 -14.11 -0.08 -0.98
C LYS A 67 -15.07 -0.22 -2.16
N ARG A 68 -14.84 0.45 -3.28
CA ARG A 68 -15.65 0.27 -4.50
C ARG A 68 -15.51 -1.14 -5.07
N ILE A 69 -14.30 -1.72 -4.97
CA ILE A 69 -14.01 -3.07 -5.45
C ILE A 69 -14.54 -4.13 -4.47
N PHE A 70 -14.38 -3.92 -3.16
CA PHE A 70 -14.84 -4.81 -2.09
C PHE A 70 -15.94 -4.13 -1.24
N PRO A 71 -17.16 -3.95 -1.78
CA PRO A 71 -18.19 -3.11 -1.14
C PRO A 71 -18.69 -3.66 0.21
N THR A 72 -18.53 -4.94 0.47
CA THR A 72 -18.95 -5.59 1.73
C THR A 72 -17.84 -5.62 2.79
N ALA A 73 -16.60 -5.30 2.42
CA ALA A 73 -15.49 -5.30 3.36
C ALA A 73 -15.60 -4.14 4.37
N ASN A 74 -15.27 -4.41 5.62
CA ASN A 74 -15.00 -3.40 6.63
C ASN A 74 -13.54 -2.94 6.51
N PHE A 75 -13.24 -1.77 7.06
CA PHE A 75 -11.88 -1.21 7.02
C PHE A 75 -11.38 -0.91 8.42
N CYS A 76 -10.08 -1.15 8.62
CA CYS A 76 -9.30 -0.66 9.75
C CYS A 76 -8.23 0.27 9.18
N LEU A 77 -8.36 1.57 9.47
CA LEU A 77 -7.45 2.60 9.00
C LEU A 77 -6.49 2.98 10.13
N ILE A 78 -5.21 3.06 9.82
CA ILE A 78 -4.18 3.50 10.76
C ILE A 78 -3.42 4.66 10.12
N GLU A 79 -3.46 5.83 10.75
CA GLU A 79 -2.84 7.06 10.22
C GLU A 79 -2.42 7.96 11.39
N PRO A 80 -1.15 8.36 11.52
CA PRO A 80 -0.70 9.17 12.64
C PRO A 80 -0.96 10.67 12.52
N GLN A 81 -1.23 11.18 11.30
CA GLN A 81 -1.34 12.61 11.05
C GLN A 81 -2.72 13.15 11.44
N ILE A 82 -2.74 14.08 12.40
CA ILE A 82 -3.99 14.76 12.84
C ILE A 82 -4.66 15.50 11.68
N GLU A 83 -3.90 15.94 10.68
CA GLU A 83 -4.38 16.61 9.48
C GLU A 83 -5.30 15.72 8.65
N MET A 84 -5.19 14.39 8.79
CA MET A 84 -6.00 13.40 8.10
C MET A 84 -7.24 12.96 8.89
N GLN A 85 -7.38 13.37 10.16
CA GLN A 85 -8.45 12.91 11.05
C GLN A 85 -9.83 13.11 10.43
N ASN A 86 -10.10 14.28 9.84
CA ASN A 86 -11.41 14.56 9.25
C ASN A 86 -11.74 13.62 8.08
N ASP A 87 -10.75 13.26 7.24
CA ASP A 87 -10.95 12.33 6.13
C ASP A 87 -11.24 10.91 6.64
N LEU A 88 -10.57 10.49 7.73
CA LEU A 88 -10.81 9.20 8.40
C LEU A 88 -12.20 9.13 9.04
N GLU A 89 -12.63 10.20 9.72
CA GLU A 89 -13.97 10.31 10.32
C GLU A 89 -15.07 10.25 9.25
N ILE A 90 -14.90 10.98 8.15
CA ILE A 90 -15.85 10.95 7.02
C ILE A 90 -15.93 9.55 6.44
N PHE A 91 -14.78 8.88 6.22
CA PHE A 91 -14.77 7.51 5.72
C PHE A 91 -15.55 6.55 6.63
N CYS A 92 -15.28 6.58 7.93
CA CYS A 92 -15.96 5.70 8.89
C CYS A 92 -17.47 6.03 9.05
N LYS A 93 -17.87 7.30 8.85
CA LYS A 93 -19.26 7.70 8.82
C LYS A 93 -20.00 7.20 7.58
N GLU A 94 -19.34 7.23 6.41
CA GLU A 94 -19.90 6.73 5.15
C GLU A 94 -19.98 5.20 5.12
N PHE A 95 -19.02 4.52 5.76
CA PHE A 95 -18.89 3.06 5.74
C PHE A 95 -18.95 2.51 7.16
N PRO A 96 -20.15 2.36 7.73
CA PRO A 96 -20.35 1.82 9.08
C PRO A 96 -19.64 0.46 9.26
N ASN A 97 -19.15 0.17 10.46
CA ASN A 97 -18.29 -0.96 10.82
C ASN A 97 -16.83 -0.84 10.33
N SER A 98 -16.45 0.27 9.71
CA SER A 98 -15.04 0.64 9.57
C SER A 98 -14.60 1.44 10.80
N ILE A 99 -13.33 1.31 11.16
CA ILE A 99 -12.73 2.00 12.31
C ILE A 99 -11.42 2.64 11.90
N PHE A 100 -11.01 3.65 12.62
CA PHE A 100 -9.68 4.22 12.45
C PHE A 100 -8.96 4.39 13.80
N PHE A 101 -7.64 4.46 13.71
CA PHE A 101 -6.74 4.79 14.81
C PHE A 101 -5.85 5.95 14.37
N LEU A 102 -5.91 7.05 15.11
CA LEU A 102 -5.01 8.19 14.92
C LEU A 102 -3.68 7.88 15.63
N ALA A 103 -2.88 7.02 15.00
CA ALA A 103 -1.63 6.49 15.52
C ALA A 103 -0.75 5.97 14.38
N GLY A 104 0.54 5.82 14.61
CA GLY A 104 1.41 4.99 13.78
C GLY A 104 1.29 3.51 14.17
N ALA A 105 1.88 2.63 13.37
CA ALA A 105 1.99 1.21 13.69
C ALA A 105 3.48 0.80 13.75
N GLY A 106 3.82 -0.17 14.61
CA GLY A 106 5.19 -0.63 14.76
C GLY A 106 5.28 -1.94 15.55
N GLU A 107 6.51 -2.40 15.78
CA GLU A 107 6.81 -3.66 16.48
C GLU A 107 6.26 -3.70 17.90
N LYS A 108 6.23 -2.57 18.58
CA LYS A 108 5.73 -2.43 19.97
C LYS A 108 4.92 -1.16 20.13
N GLU A 109 4.06 -1.14 21.15
CA GLU A 109 3.41 0.09 21.57
C GLU A 109 4.46 1.04 22.17
N ASP A 110 4.48 2.28 21.68
CA ASP A 110 5.50 3.28 22.03
C ASP A 110 4.97 4.70 21.71
N THR A 111 5.79 5.69 21.97
CA THR A 111 5.63 7.06 21.51
C THR A 111 6.86 7.44 20.70
N LEU A 112 6.72 7.58 19.39
CA LEU A 112 7.80 7.93 18.48
C LEU A 112 7.62 9.34 17.91
N THR A 113 8.65 9.83 17.24
CA THR A 113 8.62 11.13 16.60
C THR A 113 8.32 10.98 15.12
N LEU A 114 7.21 11.58 14.68
CA LEU A 114 6.84 11.68 13.27
C LEU A 114 7.49 12.93 12.67
N THR A 115 8.16 12.78 11.55
CA THR A 115 8.61 13.88 10.69
C THR A 115 7.54 14.20 9.67
N ILE A 116 7.13 15.46 9.59
CA ILE A 116 6.03 15.93 8.76
C ILE A 116 6.62 16.79 7.65
N TRP A 117 6.37 16.39 6.40
CA TRP A 117 6.78 17.14 5.23
C TRP A 117 5.63 18.00 4.68
N ASP A 118 5.95 19.01 3.90
CA ASP A 118 4.97 19.99 3.39
C ASP A 118 3.89 19.36 2.50
N ASP A 119 4.20 18.23 1.84
CA ASP A 119 3.27 17.45 1.03
C ASP A 119 2.37 16.51 1.85
N LEU A 120 2.68 16.35 3.16
CA LEU A 120 2.07 15.43 4.10
C LEU A 120 2.15 13.94 3.71
N ALA A 121 2.17 13.61 2.43
CA ALA A 121 2.16 12.24 1.94
C ALA A 121 3.47 11.49 2.23
N GLY A 122 4.61 12.20 2.17
CA GLY A 122 5.91 11.66 2.50
C GLY A 122 6.25 11.61 4.00
N SER A 123 5.32 12.03 4.88
CA SER A 123 5.56 12.06 6.33
C SER A 123 5.86 10.67 6.87
N SER A 124 6.91 10.56 7.70
CA SER A 124 7.47 9.27 8.14
C SER A 124 7.99 9.32 9.57
N LEU A 125 8.15 8.16 10.18
CA LEU A 125 8.93 7.99 11.42
C LEU A 125 10.46 8.09 11.18
N LEU A 126 10.87 8.30 9.95
CA LEU A 126 12.23 8.60 9.53
C LEU A 126 12.30 10.01 8.91
N PRO A 127 13.43 10.70 9.00
CA PRO A 127 14.62 10.37 9.80
C PRO A 127 14.34 10.40 11.30
N LEU A 128 15.26 9.81 12.07
CA LEU A 128 15.20 9.85 13.53
C LEU A 128 15.16 11.31 14.05
N PRO A 129 14.66 11.55 15.27
CA PRO A 129 14.55 12.88 15.87
C PRO A 129 15.85 13.67 15.77
N ASN A 130 15.75 14.92 15.33
CA ASN A 130 16.87 15.86 15.32
C ASN A 130 16.42 17.27 15.65
N ASN A 131 17.28 18.02 16.36
CA ASN A 131 16.99 19.35 16.88
C ASN A 131 16.62 20.37 15.79
N LYS A 132 17.13 20.22 14.56
CA LYS A 132 16.83 21.16 13.47
C LYS A 132 15.37 21.02 13.05
N LEU A 133 14.93 19.80 12.75
CA LEU A 133 13.54 19.55 12.34
C LEU A 133 12.53 19.81 13.47
N GLU A 134 12.92 19.54 14.71
CA GLU A 134 12.10 19.86 15.87
C GLU A 134 11.91 21.39 16.02
N ASN A 135 12.99 22.18 15.92
CA ASN A 135 12.93 23.64 15.97
C ASN A 135 12.17 24.26 14.80
N GLU A 136 12.14 23.60 13.65
CA GLU A 136 11.34 23.98 12.48
C GLU A 136 9.86 23.57 12.61
N GLY A 137 9.47 22.90 13.71
CA GLY A 137 8.10 22.42 13.93
C GLY A 137 7.70 21.23 13.00
N LYS A 138 8.70 20.61 12.37
CA LYS A 138 8.48 19.49 11.44
C LYS A 138 8.48 18.13 12.12
N GLN A 139 8.69 18.07 13.43
CA GLN A 139 8.66 16.83 14.20
C GLN A 139 7.71 16.93 15.38
N ARG A 140 6.89 15.88 15.57
CA ARG A 140 5.99 15.78 16.73
C ARG A 140 5.88 14.35 17.23
N LYS A 141 5.56 14.19 18.51
CA LYS A 141 5.30 12.89 19.13
C LYS A 141 3.95 12.34 18.68
N ILE A 142 3.93 11.06 18.36
CA ILE A 142 2.72 10.30 18.03
C ILE A 142 2.72 8.97 18.77
N ASN A 143 1.55 8.44 19.04
CA ASN A 143 1.39 7.09 19.59
C ASN A 143 1.63 6.04 18.50
N ILE A 144 2.31 4.96 18.87
CA ILE A 144 2.51 3.76 18.03
C ILE A 144 1.70 2.63 18.63
N LEU A 145 0.89 1.98 17.81
CA LEU A 145 0.17 0.77 18.18
C LEU A 145 0.84 -0.47 17.60
N LYS A 146 0.60 -1.61 18.25
CA LYS A 146 0.97 -2.93 17.73
C LYS A 146 -0.26 -3.62 17.17
N ILE A 147 -0.24 -4.00 15.89
CA ILE A 147 -1.37 -4.64 15.18
C ILE A 147 -1.78 -5.95 15.89
N ASP A 148 -0.80 -6.73 16.36
CA ASP A 148 -1.04 -7.97 17.10
C ASP A 148 -1.90 -7.75 18.36
N ASN A 149 -1.77 -6.57 19.02
CA ASN A 149 -2.56 -6.23 20.21
C ASN A 149 -4.00 -5.89 19.84
N LEU A 150 -4.23 -5.23 18.71
CA LEU A 150 -5.58 -4.97 18.20
C LEU A 150 -6.34 -6.29 17.89
N ILE A 151 -5.64 -7.26 17.29
CA ILE A 151 -6.20 -8.58 16.99
C ILE A 151 -6.44 -9.36 18.29
N SER A 152 -5.44 -9.39 19.19
CA SER A 152 -5.52 -10.16 20.44
C SER A 152 -6.60 -9.67 21.39
N SER A 153 -6.84 -8.37 21.43
CA SER A 153 -7.89 -7.75 22.26
C SER A 153 -9.30 -7.86 21.64
N GLY A 154 -9.41 -8.39 20.42
CA GLY A 154 -10.68 -8.48 19.71
C GLY A 154 -11.20 -7.12 19.17
N LYS A 155 -10.38 -6.06 19.24
CA LYS A 155 -10.76 -4.75 18.66
C LYS A 155 -10.93 -4.82 17.14
N ILE A 156 -10.16 -5.67 16.48
CA ILE A 156 -10.31 -5.97 15.06
C ILE A 156 -10.32 -7.48 14.84
N LYS A 157 -10.96 -7.90 13.76
CA LYS A 157 -10.84 -9.27 13.23
C LYS A 157 -9.53 -9.43 12.47
N MET A 158 -9.21 -10.67 12.10
CA MET A 158 -8.09 -10.94 11.21
C MET A 158 -8.33 -10.29 9.83
N PRO A 159 -7.45 -9.42 9.36
CA PRO A 159 -7.58 -8.81 8.03
C PRO A 159 -7.27 -9.82 6.92
N ASN A 160 -8.02 -9.75 5.82
CA ASN A 160 -7.80 -10.61 4.66
C ASN A 160 -6.80 -9.98 3.67
N LEU A 161 -6.73 -8.65 3.65
CA LEU A 161 -5.81 -7.85 2.88
C LEU A 161 -5.27 -6.72 3.76
N ILE A 162 -3.96 -6.51 3.73
CA ILE A 162 -3.27 -5.42 4.42
C ILE A 162 -2.46 -4.63 3.40
N LYS A 163 -2.68 -3.31 3.34
CA LYS A 163 -1.75 -2.36 2.70
C LYS A 163 -0.90 -1.71 3.78
N ILE A 164 0.38 -1.57 3.52
CA ILE A 164 1.32 -0.82 4.37
C ILE A 164 2.10 0.14 3.48
N ASP A 165 1.95 1.43 3.77
CA ASP A 165 2.58 2.53 3.07
C ASP A 165 2.88 3.61 4.12
N VAL A 166 4.00 3.45 4.78
CA VAL A 166 4.41 4.25 5.94
C VAL A 166 5.78 4.90 5.77
N GLN A 167 6.17 5.02 4.51
CA GLN A 167 7.32 5.80 4.07
C GLN A 167 8.63 5.37 4.76
N GLY A 168 8.93 4.07 4.68
CA GLY A 168 10.17 3.47 5.16
C GLY A 168 10.09 2.77 6.52
N PHE A 169 8.92 2.68 7.14
CA PHE A 169 8.74 2.00 8.43
C PHE A 169 8.00 0.64 8.29
N GLU A 170 7.90 0.12 7.06
CA GLU A 170 7.11 -1.08 6.71
C GLU A 170 7.55 -2.32 7.48
N LEU A 171 8.87 -2.54 7.64
CA LEU A 171 9.38 -3.71 8.37
C LEU A 171 9.01 -3.66 9.86
N GLU A 172 9.00 -2.49 10.48
CA GLU A 172 8.63 -2.33 11.88
C GLU A 172 7.12 -2.60 12.08
N VAL A 173 6.29 -2.15 11.12
CA VAL A 173 4.86 -2.49 11.11
C VAL A 173 4.66 -4.00 11.00
N LEU A 174 5.36 -4.66 10.08
CA LEU A 174 5.28 -6.11 9.86
C LEU A 174 5.75 -6.91 11.08
N LYS A 175 6.79 -6.46 11.80
CA LYS A 175 7.24 -7.06 13.07
C LYS A 175 6.17 -6.95 14.15
N GLY A 176 5.33 -5.90 14.11
CA GLY A 176 4.19 -5.71 15.01
C GLY A 176 2.91 -6.42 14.58
N ALA A 177 2.90 -7.07 13.41
CA ALA A 177 1.75 -7.74 12.81
C ALA A 177 1.97 -9.26 12.64
N THR A 178 2.74 -9.89 13.52
CA THR A 178 3.18 -11.28 13.36
C THR A 178 2.02 -12.28 13.32
N LYS A 179 0.91 -12.00 13.98
CA LYS A 179 -0.30 -12.84 13.98
C LYS A 179 -1.02 -12.87 12.62
N THR A 180 -0.73 -11.93 11.74
CA THR A 180 -1.37 -11.88 10.43
C THR A 180 -0.77 -12.87 9.44
N PHE A 181 0.49 -13.31 9.68
CA PHE A 181 1.14 -14.28 8.80
C PHE A 181 0.49 -15.66 8.92
N GLY A 182 0.22 -16.25 7.74
CA GLY A 182 -0.51 -17.51 7.64
C GLY A 182 -2.04 -17.33 7.48
N ASP A 183 -2.63 -16.26 8.01
CA ASP A 183 -4.07 -15.98 7.91
C ASP A 183 -4.42 -14.93 6.86
N THR A 184 -3.71 -13.80 6.83
CA THR A 184 -3.90 -12.78 5.79
C THR A 184 -3.55 -13.33 4.41
N GLU A 185 -4.42 -13.12 3.41
CA GLU A 185 -4.21 -13.66 2.06
C GLU A 185 -3.25 -12.80 1.24
N VAL A 186 -3.33 -11.47 1.41
CA VAL A 186 -2.61 -10.51 0.57
C VAL A 186 -2.01 -9.40 1.41
N PHE A 187 -0.75 -9.08 1.15
CA PHE A 187 -0.09 -7.84 1.58
C PHE A 187 0.27 -7.00 0.37
N ILE A 188 0.07 -5.70 0.46
CA ILE A 188 0.56 -4.72 -0.51
C ILE A 188 1.46 -3.76 0.25
N LEU A 189 2.73 -3.71 -0.13
CA LEU A 189 3.76 -2.94 0.57
C LEU A 189 4.39 -1.93 -0.39
N GLU A 190 4.44 -0.65 0.01
CA GLU A 190 5.31 0.30 -0.67
C GLU A 190 6.76 0.00 -0.29
N THR A 191 7.68 0.05 -1.25
CA THR A 191 9.10 -0.26 -1.04
C THR A 191 9.99 0.70 -1.78
N SER A 192 11.11 1.06 -1.16
CA SER A 192 12.12 1.94 -1.76
C SER A 192 13.17 1.13 -2.51
N LEU A 193 13.49 1.59 -3.73
CA LEU A 193 14.55 1.02 -4.55
C LEU A 193 15.90 1.71 -4.31
N PHE A 194 15.89 2.87 -3.65
CA PHE A 194 17.07 3.65 -3.29
C PHE A 194 17.17 3.83 -1.79
N SER A 195 18.40 3.91 -1.29
CA SER A 195 18.67 4.55 0.00
C SER A 195 18.74 6.05 -0.26
N PHE A 196 17.90 6.83 0.39
CA PHE A 196 17.92 8.28 0.26
C PHE A 196 18.80 8.87 1.37
N ASP A 197 19.70 9.78 1.00
CA ASP A 197 20.61 10.44 1.96
C ASP A 197 19.84 11.25 3.01
N ASP A 198 18.72 11.84 2.60
CA ASP A 198 17.87 12.67 3.47
C ASP A 198 17.03 11.84 4.46
N ILE A 199 16.83 10.54 4.18
CA ILE A 199 16.01 9.64 4.99
C ILE A 199 16.78 8.34 5.24
N PRO A 200 17.84 8.38 6.08
CA PRO A 200 18.60 7.19 6.40
C PRO A 200 17.75 6.17 7.17
N GLY A 201 18.00 4.89 6.92
CA GLY A 201 17.35 3.78 7.63
C GLY A 201 16.11 3.22 6.94
N VAL A 202 15.73 3.75 5.76
CA VAL A 202 14.67 3.16 4.94
C VAL A 202 15.12 1.76 4.46
N PRO A 203 14.32 0.70 4.70
CA PRO A 203 14.63 -0.64 4.23
C PRO A 203 14.71 -0.68 2.70
N SER A 204 15.66 -1.45 2.19
CA SER A 204 15.71 -1.72 0.76
C SER A 204 14.57 -2.66 0.34
N ILE A 205 14.21 -2.63 -0.94
CA ILE A 205 13.30 -3.61 -1.53
C ILE A 205 13.72 -5.06 -1.23
N ALA A 206 15.04 -5.34 -1.20
CA ALA A 206 15.58 -6.67 -0.88
C ALA A 206 15.26 -7.09 0.56
N ASP A 207 15.38 -6.16 1.52
CA ASP A 207 15.06 -6.44 2.92
C ASP A 207 13.59 -6.80 3.09
N VAL A 208 12.69 -6.05 2.44
CA VAL A 208 11.25 -6.31 2.47
C VAL A 208 10.91 -7.64 1.82
N ILE A 209 11.48 -7.94 0.64
CA ILE A 209 11.24 -9.22 -0.05
C ILE A 209 11.72 -10.40 0.82
N ASN A 210 12.94 -10.34 1.38
CA ASN A 210 13.49 -11.40 2.22
C ASN A 210 12.62 -11.62 3.46
N PHE A 211 12.19 -10.54 4.12
CA PHE A 211 11.31 -10.61 5.28
C PHE A 211 9.99 -11.36 4.98
N MET A 212 9.40 -11.09 3.82
CA MET A 212 8.13 -11.72 3.40
C MET A 212 8.34 -13.19 2.98
N LEU A 213 9.45 -13.50 2.26
CA LEU A 213 9.79 -14.86 1.85
C LEU A 213 10.00 -15.78 3.06
N GLU A 214 10.70 -15.33 4.11
CA GLU A 214 10.89 -16.07 5.36
C GLU A 214 9.56 -16.43 6.05
N ARG A 215 8.48 -15.70 5.73
CA ARG A 215 7.13 -15.89 6.26
C ARG A 215 6.19 -16.60 5.30
N ASN A 216 6.75 -17.22 4.24
CA ASN A 216 6.01 -17.93 3.21
C ASN A 216 5.04 -17.06 2.40
N TYR A 217 5.41 -15.79 2.17
CA TYR A 217 4.75 -14.93 1.22
C TYR A 217 5.66 -14.64 0.03
N VAL A 218 5.12 -14.74 -1.17
CA VAL A 218 5.85 -14.57 -2.43
C VAL A 218 5.29 -13.40 -3.22
N ILE A 219 6.12 -12.79 -4.04
CA ILE A 219 5.69 -11.72 -4.94
C ILE A 219 4.65 -12.28 -5.92
N TYR A 220 3.56 -11.54 -6.05
CA TYR A 220 2.47 -11.82 -7.00
C TYR A 220 2.43 -10.81 -8.14
N ASP A 221 2.59 -9.51 -7.83
CA ASP A 221 2.52 -8.43 -8.81
C ASP A 221 3.16 -7.13 -8.27
N PHE A 222 3.29 -6.15 -9.18
CA PHE A 222 3.76 -4.79 -8.88
C PHE A 222 2.69 -3.78 -9.29
N PRO A 223 1.77 -3.40 -8.38
CA PRO A 223 0.63 -2.55 -8.72
C PRO A 223 0.91 -1.05 -8.78
N GLY A 224 2.09 -0.61 -8.39
CA GLY A 224 2.46 0.81 -8.41
C GLY A 224 3.95 1.02 -8.65
N PHE A 225 4.28 2.15 -9.29
CA PHE A 225 5.65 2.58 -9.52
C PHE A 225 5.74 4.09 -9.41
N LEU A 226 6.75 4.59 -8.70
CA LEU A 226 7.04 6.00 -8.57
C LEU A 226 8.47 6.31 -9.03
N ARG A 227 8.61 7.32 -9.90
CA ARG A 227 9.90 7.83 -10.34
C ARG A 227 10.27 9.07 -9.54
N ARG A 228 11.55 9.18 -9.15
CA ARG A 228 12.03 10.38 -8.49
C ARG A 228 12.17 11.55 -9.49
N PRO A 229 11.85 12.77 -9.09
CA PRO A 229 11.92 13.94 -9.98
C PRO A 229 13.33 14.29 -10.45
N LEU A 230 14.36 13.95 -9.68
CA LEU A 230 15.75 14.35 -9.93
C LEU A 230 16.25 13.92 -11.31
N ASP A 231 16.03 12.68 -11.70
CA ASP A 231 16.57 12.08 -12.93
C ASP A 231 15.61 11.11 -13.62
N GLY A 232 14.39 10.95 -13.09
CA GLY A 232 13.40 10.02 -13.62
C GLY A 232 13.69 8.54 -13.29
N ALA A 233 14.68 8.23 -12.45
CA ALA A 233 14.92 6.86 -12.01
C ALA A 233 13.74 6.33 -11.19
N LEU A 234 13.45 5.03 -11.32
CA LEU A 234 12.43 4.38 -10.50
C LEU A 234 12.88 4.37 -9.03
N ALA A 235 12.12 5.00 -8.16
CA ALA A 235 12.49 5.23 -6.77
C ALA A 235 11.73 4.34 -5.79
N GLN A 236 10.46 4.11 -6.04
CA GLN A 236 9.60 3.29 -5.19
C GLN A 236 8.71 2.40 -6.06
N CYS A 237 8.24 1.31 -5.49
CA CYS A 237 7.19 0.49 -6.08
C CYS A 237 6.30 -0.12 -4.99
N ASP A 238 5.04 -0.34 -5.33
CA ASP A 238 4.18 -1.23 -4.56
C ASP A 238 4.44 -2.67 -4.95
N ILE A 239 4.55 -3.56 -3.97
CA ILE A 239 4.67 -5.00 -4.19
C ILE A 239 3.46 -5.69 -3.56
N CYS A 240 2.75 -6.48 -4.38
CA CYS A 240 1.72 -7.39 -3.89
C CYS A 240 2.34 -8.74 -3.54
N PHE A 241 2.24 -9.13 -2.28
CA PHE A 241 2.63 -10.44 -1.78
C PHE A 241 1.40 -11.28 -1.49
N VAL A 242 1.50 -12.59 -1.79
CA VAL A 242 0.46 -13.57 -1.49
C VAL A 242 1.06 -14.79 -0.81
N LYS A 243 0.25 -15.56 -0.12
CA LYS A 243 0.71 -16.83 0.49
C LYS A 243 1.34 -17.74 -0.56
N GLN A 244 2.52 -18.27 -0.29
CA GLN A 244 3.25 -19.17 -1.21
C GLN A 244 2.39 -20.39 -1.61
N ASN A 245 1.66 -20.98 -0.66
CA ASN A 245 0.78 -22.12 -0.88
C ASN A 245 -0.71 -21.73 -0.83
N GLY A 246 -1.03 -20.45 -1.06
CA GLY A 246 -2.40 -19.93 -1.06
C GLY A 246 -3.17 -20.22 -2.34
N PHE A 247 -4.47 -19.87 -2.32
CA PHE A 247 -5.35 -20.13 -3.45
C PHE A 247 -4.95 -19.37 -4.73
N LEU A 248 -4.22 -18.27 -4.63
CA LEU A 248 -3.70 -17.49 -5.75
C LEU A 248 -2.47 -18.12 -6.40
N ARG A 249 -1.86 -19.14 -5.77
CA ARG A 249 -0.64 -19.84 -6.22
C ARG A 249 -0.82 -21.35 -6.36
N ARG A 250 -2.04 -21.80 -6.69
CA ARG A 250 -2.37 -23.24 -6.84
C ARG A 250 -1.64 -23.94 -7.97
N SER A 251 -1.18 -23.23 -8.98
CA SER A 251 -0.46 -23.80 -10.10
C SER A 251 0.87 -23.10 -10.31
N HIS A 252 1.92 -23.87 -10.55
CA HIS A 252 3.25 -23.41 -10.99
C HIS A 252 3.46 -23.70 -12.49
N LYS A 253 2.41 -24.10 -13.20
CA LYS A 253 2.49 -24.32 -14.65
C LYS A 253 2.51 -23.00 -15.39
N TRP A 254 3.28 -22.92 -16.46
CA TRP A 254 3.32 -21.73 -17.32
C TRP A 254 2.04 -21.63 -18.21
N LYS A 255 1.51 -22.79 -18.63
CA LYS A 255 0.26 -22.93 -19.41
C LYS A 255 -0.55 -24.11 -18.91
#